data_4f96c05efca83402a1e1226358bdfd13
#
_entry.id   4f96c05efca83402a1e1226358bdfd13
#
_cell.length_a   1.000
_cell.length_b   1.000
_cell.length_c   1.000
_cell.angle_alpha   90.00
_cell.angle_beta   90.00
_cell.angle_gamma   90.00
#
_symmetry.space_group_name_H-M   'P 1'
#
loop_
_entity.id
_entity.type
_entity.pdbx_description
1 polymer ?
#
loop_
_entity_poly.entity_id
_entity_poly.type
_entity_poly.pdbx_seq_one_letter_code
_entity_poly.pdbx_strand_id
1 'polypeptide(L)'
;MSLQSDSGGDELSPPPITKDQVLRLGDERFHPDNVAVVTGAASGIGRATAIALAVNGLTVVGLDVDEAGLDDTVETVESLDADGRAVAAAADLTDDAETEAAVEAAAEEGQIRYLANIAGMQHISPISEFPMEAYDDMTDVMVRAPFLLSKLVMPHVRATDDGVGAVGNMSSVHGRYATRDKATYITAKHALNGLTRSIAAEGEGTLRGFSVSAGYVLTPLMADQIADTAEKRDITEEAVIKDVMLGQARTEELMMPVEVANLFVFGFSSHAKHLNGGDLLFDGGYTKTYE
;
A
#
# COMPACT_ATOMS: atom_id res chain seq x y z
N MET A 1 -18.81 -13.97 -3.99
CA MET A 1 -18.75 -14.34 -5.42
C MET A 1 -18.04 -15.67 -5.47
N SER A 2 -18.71 -16.75 -5.88
CA SER A 2 -18.13 -18.10 -5.87
C SER A 2 -17.10 -18.20 -6.99
N LEU A 3 -15.88 -18.59 -6.64
CA LEU A 3 -14.84 -18.98 -7.61
C LEU A 3 -15.36 -20.20 -8.40
N GLN A 4 -15.86 -19.99 -9.61
CA GLN A 4 -16.12 -21.08 -10.55
C GLN A 4 -14.79 -21.44 -11.20
N SER A 5 -14.31 -22.65 -10.91
CA SER A 5 -13.17 -23.26 -11.56
C SER A 5 -13.53 -23.61 -13.00
N ASP A 6 -13.15 -22.76 -13.95
CA ASP A 6 -12.97 -23.19 -15.34
C ASP A 6 -11.51 -23.64 -15.50
N SER A 7 -11.35 -24.86 -15.98
CA SER A 7 -10.11 -25.59 -16.14
C SER A 7 -9.23 -24.98 -17.22
N GLY A 8 -8.28 -24.19 -16.81
CA GLY A 8 -7.17 -23.65 -17.58
C GLY A 8 -6.40 -22.75 -16.64
N GLY A 9 -5.10 -22.95 -16.44
CA GLY A 9 -4.28 -22.24 -15.44
C GLY A 9 -4.32 -20.71 -15.64
N ASP A 10 -5.37 -20.09 -15.16
CA ASP A 10 -5.45 -18.64 -15.04
C ASP A 10 -4.70 -18.24 -13.75
N GLU A 11 -3.65 -17.47 -13.91
CA GLU A 11 -2.94 -16.81 -12.83
C GLU A 11 -3.96 -16.15 -11.87
N LEU A 12 -3.75 -16.33 -10.56
CA LEU A 12 -4.52 -15.68 -9.50
C LEU A 12 -4.28 -14.16 -9.57
N SER A 13 -5.04 -13.46 -10.41
CA SER A 13 -4.96 -12.02 -10.60
C SER A 13 -6.29 -11.34 -10.27
N PRO A 14 -6.28 -10.14 -9.67
CA PRO A 14 -7.49 -9.39 -9.43
C PRO A 14 -8.10 -8.91 -10.75
N PRO A 15 -9.45 -8.81 -10.83
CA PRO A 15 -10.10 -8.24 -12.00
C PRO A 15 -9.70 -6.75 -12.18
N PRO A 16 -9.84 -6.21 -13.41
CA PRO A 16 -9.59 -4.80 -13.67
C PRO A 16 -10.44 -3.89 -12.75
N ILE A 17 -9.83 -2.81 -12.28
CA ILE A 17 -10.52 -1.82 -11.43
C ILE A 17 -11.48 -0.99 -12.29
N THR A 18 -12.67 -0.74 -11.76
CA THR A 18 -13.68 0.13 -12.37
C THR A 18 -14.03 1.31 -11.46
N LYS A 19 -14.52 2.43 -12.03
CA LYS A 19 -14.83 3.64 -11.25
C LYS A 19 -15.83 3.41 -10.12
N ASP A 20 -16.78 2.53 -10.28
CA ASP A 20 -17.83 2.22 -9.31
C ASP A 20 -17.34 1.39 -8.12
N GLN A 21 -16.17 0.77 -8.22
CA GLN A 21 -15.50 0.12 -7.09
C GLN A 21 -14.72 1.12 -6.22
N VAL A 22 -14.40 2.31 -6.74
CA VAL A 22 -13.63 3.34 -6.05
C VAL A 22 -14.54 4.15 -5.14
N LEU A 23 -14.17 4.27 -3.86
CA LEU A 23 -14.80 5.18 -2.93
C LEU A 23 -14.59 6.62 -3.40
N ARG A 24 -15.67 7.32 -3.75
CA ARG A 24 -15.61 8.73 -4.16
C ARG A 24 -16.04 9.63 -3.01
N LEU A 25 -15.17 10.58 -2.67
CA LEU A 25 -15.39 11.54 -1.60
C LEU A 25 -15.31 12.96 -2.15
N GLY A 26 -16.31 13.77 -1.84
CA GLY A 26 -16.27 15.19 -2.15
C GLY A 26 -15.36 15.93 -1.15
N ASP A 27 -14.06 15.96 -1.42
CA ASP A 27 -13.06 16.65 -0.61
C ASP A 27 -12.42 17.78 -1.43
N GLU A 28 -12.44 19.01 -0.91
CA GLU A 28 -11.89 20.19 -1.62
C GLU A 28 -10.39 20.09 -1.89
N ARG A 29 -9.66 19.26 -1.10
CA ARG A 29 -8.23 19.01 -1.31
C ARG A 29 -7.95 17.91 -2.33
N PHE A 30 -8.97 17.17 -2.75
CA PHE A 30 -8.85 16.23 -3.85
C PHE A 30 -9.02 16.99 -5.17
N HIS A 31 -7.93 17.67 -5.57
CA HIS A 31 -7.87 18.59 -6.71
C HIS A 31 -6.58 18.32 -7.50
N PRO A 32 -6.56 18.50 -8.83
CA PRO A 32 -5.38 18.21 -9.65
C PRO A 32 -4.10 19.01 -9.31
N ASP A 33 -4.22 20.15 -8.64
CA ASP A 33 -3.06 20.93 -8.16
C ASP A 33 -2.40 20.29 -6.92
N ASN A 34 -3.05 19.35 -6.27
CA ASN A 34 -2.55 18.64 -5.12
C ASN A 34 -2.00 17.27 -5.53
N VAL A 35 -0.81 16.96 -5.02
CA VAL A 35 -0.07 15.73 -5.37
C VAL A 35 -0.15 14.72 -4.24
N ALA A 36 -0.39 13.47 -4.64
CA ALA A 36 -0.17 12.30 -3.82
C ALA A 36 1.01 11.48 -4.38
N VAL A 37 2.02 11.25 -3.57
CA VAL A 37 3.11 10.32 -3.90
C VAL A 37 2.72 8.91 -3.44
N VAL A 38 2.78 7.94 -4.33
CA VAL A 38 2.39 6.55 -4.04
C VAL A 38 3.52 5.61 -4.40
N THR A 39 4.07 4.86 -3.44
CA THR A 39 5.10 3.85 -3.69
C THR A 39 4.50 2.48 -3.99
N GLY A 40 5.21 1.66 -4.78
CA GLY A 40 4.70 0.36 -5.24
C GLY A 40 3.56 0.51 -6.25
N ALA A 41 3.56 1.60 -7.01
CA ALA A 41 2.43 1.99 -7.87
C ALA A 41 2.32 1.17 -9.16
N ALA A 42 3.30 0.34 -9.47
CA ALA A 42 3.29 -0.52 -10.65
C ALA A 42 2.37 -1.74 -10.52
N SER A 43 1.97 -2.14 -9.31
CA SER A 43 1.14 -3.33 -9.13
C SER A 43 0.29 -3.32 -7.84
N GLY A 44 -0.58 -4.29 -7.69
CA GLY A 44 -1.27 -4.61 -6.44
C GLY A 44 -1.98 -3.43 -5.77
N ILE A 45 -1.75 -3.26 -4.47
CA ILE A 45 -2.38 -2.22 -3.65
C ILE A 45 -1.89 -0.82 -4.05
N GLY A 46 -0.60 -0.66 -4.41
CA GLY A 46 -0.05 0.62 -4.83
C GLY A 46 -0.70 1.13 -6.12
N ARG A 47 -0.79 0.28 -7.16
CA ARG A 47 -1.53 0.58 -8.40
C ARG A 47 -2.98 0.95 -8.10
N ALA A 48 -3.66 0.14 -7.31
CA ALA A 48 -5.05 0.39 -6.96
C ALA A 48 -5.24 1.73 -6.22
N THR A 49 -4.29 2.08 -5.33
CA THR A 49 -4.31 3.35 -4.59
C THR A 49 -4.05 4.53 -5.52
N ALA A 50 -3.10 4.42 -6.44
CA ALA A 50 -2.84 5.45 -7.43
C ALA A 50 -4.08 5.72 -8.30
N ILE A 51 -4.72 4.67 -8.81
CA ILE A 51 -5.97 4.77 -9.58
C ILE A 51 -7.08 5.42 -8.73
N ALA A 52 -7.28 4.95 -7.49
CA ALA A 52 -8.37 5.44 -6.65
C ALA A 52 -8.20 6.93 -6.28
N LEU A 53 -6.98 7.38 -6.03
CA LEU A 53 -6.69 8.79 -5.73
C LEU A 53 -6.85 9.68 -6.97
N ALA A 54 -6.41 9.21 -8.15
CA ALA A 54 -6.63 9.92 -9.41
C ALA A 54 -8.11 10.02 -9.77
N VAL A 55 -8.90 8.97 -9.57
CA VAL A 55 -10.38 8.98 -9.76
C VAL A 55 -11.04 9.99 -8.81
N ASN A 56 -10.45 10.28 -7.65
CA ASN A 56 -10.92 11.30 -6.72
C ASN A 56 -10.38 12.72 -7.03
N GLY A 57 -9.59 12.90 -8.09
CA GLY A 57 -9.20 14.21 -8.59
C GLY A 57 -7.76 14.66 -8.26
N LEU A 58 -6.95 13.83 -7.62
CA LEU A 58 -5.55 14.15 -7.32
C LEU A 58 -4.64 13.94 -8.54
N THR A 59 -3.56 14.73 -8.63
CA THR A 59 -2.38 14.30 -9.38
C THR A 59 -1.63 13.28 -8.54
N VAL A 60 -1.40 12.10 -9.11
CA VAL A 60 -0.70 11.00 -8.43
C VAL A 60 0.64 10.78 -9.09
N VAL A 61 1.73 10.88 -8.34
CA VAL A 61 3.06 10.47 -8.79
C VAL A 61 3.35 9.08 -8.23
N GLY A 62 3.34 8.09 -9.12
CA GLY A 62 3.57 6.69 -8.78
C GLY A 62 5.05 6.35 -8.85
N LEU A 63 5.61 5.81 -7.77
CA LEU A 63 6.99 5.37 -7.65
C LEU A 63 7.06 3.84 -7.66
N ASP A 64 7.89 3.29 -8.51
CA ASP A 64 8.22 1.86 -8.57
C ASP A 64 9.51 1.65 -9.38
N VAL A 65 10.13 0.49 -9.28
CA VAL A 65 11.25 0.07 -10.15
C VAL A 65 10.76 -0.48 -11.49
N ASP A 66 9.50 -0.93 -11.56
CA ASP A 66 8.86 -1.48 -12.76
C ASP A 66 8.23 -0.37 -13.60
N GLU A 67 9.01 0.17 -14.54
CA GLU A 67 8.56 1.21 -15.47
C GLU A 67 7.33 0.78 -16.28
N ALA A 68 7.31 -0.45 -16.79
CA ALA A 68 6.20 -0.95 -17.60
C ALA A 68 4.91 -1.04 -16.75
N GLY A 69 5.01 -1.51 -15.52
CA GLY A 69 3.89 -1.53 -14.58
C GLY A 69 3.39 -0.14 -14.19
N LEU A 70 4.26 0.86 -14.14
CA LEU A 70 3.88 2.27 -13.94
C LEU A 70 3.12 2.81 -15.15
N ASP A 71 3.59 2.53 -16.37
CA ASP A 71 2.92 2.93 -17.61
C ASP A 71 1.52 2.32 -17.69
N ASP A 72 1.36 1.03 -17.38
CA ASP A 72 0.04 0.38 -17.29
C ASP A 72 -0.90 1.07 -16.28
N THR A 73 -0.34 1.59 -15.19
CA THR A 73 -1.10 2.32 -14.17
C THR A 73 -1.58 3.67 -14.71
N VAL A 74 -0.72 4.39 -15.42
CA VAL A 74 -1.08 5.65 -16.08
C VAL A 74 -2.16 5.43 -17.14
N GLU A 75 -1.97 4.45 -18.03
CA GLU A 75 -2.95 4.09 -19.06
C GLU A 75 -4.30 3.70 -18.45
N THR A 76 -4.30 2.97 -17.32
CA THR A 76 -5.53 2.61 -16.61
C THR A 76 -6.25 3.86 -16.10
N VAL A 77 -5.55 4.82 -15.48
CA VAL A 77 -6.13 6.08 -15.01
C VAL A 77 -6.74 6.88 -16.16
N GLU A 78 -6.05 6.97 -17.29
CA GLU A 78 -6.55 7.63 -18.50
C GLU A 78 -7.80 6.95 -19.05
N SER A 79 -7.79 5.61 -19.15
CA SER A 79 -8.91 4.82 -19.66
C SER A 79 -10.18 4.94 -18.83
N LEU A 80 -10.03 5.21 -17.53
CA LEU A 80 -11.13 5.44 -16.60
C LEU A 80 -11.70 6.85 -16.67
N ASP A 81 -11.15 7.76 -17.49
CA ASP A 81 -11.54 9.18 -17.52
C ASP A 81 -11.59 9.76 -16.09
N ALA A 82 -10.48 9.62 -15.36
CA ALA A 82 -10.34 10.08 -13.98
C ALA A 82 -10.42 11.60 -13.88
N ASP A 83 -10.89 12.14 -12.75
CA ASP A 83 -10.97 13.59 -12.53
C ASP A 83 -9.57 14.21 -12.30
N GLY A 84 -8.60 13.40 -11.87
CA GLY A 84 -7.17 13.71 -11.74
C GLY A 84 -6.33 12.99 -12.79
N ARG A 85 -5.04 12.80 -12.52
CA ARG A 85 -4.12 12.10 -13.42
C ARG A 85 -3.06 11.30 -12.66
N ALA A 86 -2.39 10.39 -13.35
CA ALA A 86 -1.21 9.70 -12.84
C ALA A 86 0.03 10.09 -13.65
N VAL A 87 1.17 10.11 -12.99
CA VAL A 87 2.51 10.35 -13.55
C VAL A 87 3.43 9.24 -13.08
N ALA A 88 4.12 8.60 -14.00
CA ALA A 88 5.11 7.57 -13.67
C ALA A 88 6.44 8.21 -13.26
N ALA A 89 7.04 7.72 -12.18
CA ALA A 89 8.37 8.11 -11.73
C ALA A 89 9.13 6.83 -11.31
N ALA A 90 9.91 6.26 -12.23
CA ALA A 90 10.72 5.09 -11.93
C ALA A 90 11.79 5.45 -10.89
N ALA A 91 11.86 4.68 -9.81
CA ALA A 91 12.85 4.88 -8.75
C ALA A 91 13.07 3.59 -7.95
N ASP A 92 14.33 3.27 -7.68
CA ASP A 92 14.71 2.26 -6.71
C ASP A 92 14.70 2.89 -5.30
N LEU A 93 13.79 2.43 -4.46
CA LEU A 93 13.64 2.93 -3.09
C LEU A 93 14.79 2.51 -2.16
N THR A 94 15.69 1.64 -2.59
CA THR A 94 16.93 1.32 -1.88
C THR A 94 18.04 2.35 -2.18
N ASP A 95 17.89 3.17 -3.23
CA ASP A 95 18.77 4.28 -3.57
C ASP A 95 18.20 5.62 -3.07
N ASP A 96 18.92 6.27 -2.15
CA ASP A 96 18.48 7.56 -1.58
C ASP A 96 18.42 8.66 -2.63
N ALA A 97 19.36 8.69 -3.60
CA ALA A 97 19.42 9.75 -4.60
C ALA A 97 18.25 9.64 -5.58
N GLU A 98 17.88 8.41 -5.98
CA GLU A 98 16.69 8.19 -6.81
C GLU A 98 15.41 8.55 -6.06
N THR A 99 15.31 8.17 -4.77
CA THR A 99 14.18 8.55 -3.91
C THR A 99 14.06 10.07 -3.75
N GLU A 100 15.17 10.78 -3.54
CA GLU A 100 15.19 12.26 -3.45
C GLU A 100 14.75 12.89 -4.78
N ALA A 101 15.30 12.45 -5.92
CA ALA A 101 14.95 12.94 -7.24
C ALA A 101 13.46 12.71 -7.58
N ALA A 102 12.91 11.59 -7.18
CA ALA A 102 11.49 11.28 -7.39
C ALA A 102 10.57 12.22 -6.60
N VAL A 103 10.93 12.60 -5.38
CA VAL A 103 10.16 13.59 -4.60
C VAL A 103 10.29 15.00 -5.19
N GLU A 104 11.48 15.37 -5.69
CA GLU A 104 11.67 16.65 -6.38
C GLU A 104 10.82 16.72 -7.66
N ALA A 105 10.81 15.66 -8.47
CA ALA A 105 9.95 15.55 -9.64
C ALA A 105 8.44 15.64 -9.27
N ALA A 106 8.05 14.98 -8.17
CA ALA A 106 6.66 15.10 -7.69
C ALA A 106 6.27 16.52 -7.29
N ALA A 107 7.21 17.29 -6.75
CA ALA A 107 6.97 18.69 -6.38
C ALA A 107 6.81 19.62 -7.60
N GLU A 108 7.33 19.23 -8.77
CA GLU A 108 7.12 19.96 -10.03
C GLU A 108 5.69 19.77 -10.56
N GLU A 109 5.01 18.69 -10.19
CA GLU A 109 3.66 18.35 -10.61
C GLU A 109 2.55 19.09 -9.83
N GLY A 110 2.87 19.68 -8.67
CA GLY A 110 1.94 20.44 -7.83
C GLY A 110 2.30 20.46 -6.35
N GLN A 111 1.32 20.76 -5.50
CA GLN A 111 1.52 20.80 -4.05
C GLN A 111 1.49 19.38 -3.46
N ILE A 112 2.61 18.86 -2.99
CA ILE A 112 2.64 17.55 -2.32
C ILE A 112 1.90 17.65 -0.98
N ARG A 113 0.78 16.95 -0.86
CA ARG A 113 -0.04 16.87 0.36
C ARG A 113 -0.10 15.48 0.95
N TYR A 114 0.08 14.44 0.12
CA TYR A 114 -0.14 13.07 0.53
C TYR A 114 1.03 12.17 0.15
N LEU A 115 1.35 11.26 1.04
CA LEU A 115 2.30 10.18 0.80
C LEU A 115 1.68 8.84 1.20
N ALA A 116 1.62 7.90 0.26
CA ALA A 116 1.23 6.52 0.52
C ALA A 116 2.46 5.60 0.40
N ASN A 117 3.02 5.19 1.53
CA ASN A 117 4.09 4.21 1.61
C ASN A 117 3.47 2.80 1.50
N ILE A 118 3.45 2.24 0.28
CA ILE A 118 2.80 0.95 -0.01
C ILE A 118 3.80 -0.09 -0.49
N ALA A 119 4.89 0.32 -1.14
CA ALA A 119 5.93 -0.59 -1.61
C ALA A 119 6.31 -1.62 -0.55
N GLY A 120 6.47 -2.84 -0.97
CA GLY A 120 6.82 -3.92 -0.07
C GLY A 120 7.13 -5.21 -0.78
N MET A 121 7.91 -6.02 -0.12
CA MET A 121 8.36 -7.32 -0.60
C MET A 121 8.37 -8.33 0.54
N GLN A 122 8.51 -9.60 0.22
CA GLN A 122 8.56 -10.65 1.23
C GLN A 122 9.54 -11.74 0.86
N HIS A 123 10.30 -12.17 1.86
CA HIS A 123 11.06 -13.41 1.85
C HIS A 123 10.63 -14.25 3.06
N ILE A 124 10.40 -15.54 2.85
CA ILE A 124 9.92 -16.46 3.89
C ILE A 124 11.05 -17.44 4.23
N SER A 125 11.56 -17.32 5.46
CA SER A 125 12.63 -18.20 5.97
C SER A 125 12.65 -18.17 7.51
N PRO A 126 13.06 -19.27 8.18
CA PRO A 126 13.36 -19.27 9.60
C PRO A 126 14.42 -18.21 9.95
N ILE A 127 14.34 -17.59 11.13
CA ILE A 127 15.32 -16.58 11.57
C ILE A 127 16.76 -17.10 11.48
N SER A 128 16.97 -18.35 11.88
CA SER A 128 18.32 -18.96 11.89
C SER A 128 18.93 -19.18 10.49
N GLU A 129 18.12 -19.12 9.45
CA GLU A 129 18.50 -19.38 8.06
C GLU A 129 18.21 -18.19 7.15
N PHE A 130 17.76 -17.06 7.72
CA PHE A 130 17.34 -15.91 6.95
C PHE A 130 18.53 -15.25 6.24
N PRO A 131 18.51 -15.09 4.92
CA PRO A 131 19.58 -14.42 4.19
C PRO A 131 19.65 -12.94 4.58
N MET A 132 20.84 -12.45 4.97
CA MET A 132 21.00 -11.05 5.38
C MET A 132 20.82 -10.07 4.23
N GLU A 133 21.15 -10.44 3.00
CA GLU A 133 20.84 -9.66 1.80
C GLU A 133 19.33 -9.39 1.66
N ALA A 134 18.51 -10.44 1.77
CA ALA A 134 17.04 -10.26 1.76
C ALA A 134 16.53 -9.48 2.98
N TYR A 135 17.20 -9.56 4.13
CA TYR A 135 16.90 -8.71 5.29
C TYR A 135 17.17 -7.24 5.00
N ASP A 136 18.33 -6.93 4.41
CA ASP A 136 18.74 -5.57 4.08
C ASP A 136 17.77 -4.98 3.04
N ASP A 137 17.51 -5.67 1.92
CA ASP A 137 16.55 -5.23 0.89
C ASP A 137 15.15 -4.97 1.49
N MET A 138 14.62 -5.90 2.29
CA MET A 138 13.31 -5.75 2.91
C MET A 138 13.24 -4.57 3.88
N THR A 139 14.31 -4.33 4.64
CA THR A 139 14.35 -3.20 5.59
C THR A 139 14.56 -1.87 4.87
N ASP A 140 15.34 -1.83 3.81
CA ASP A 140 15.52 -0.64 3.00
C ASP A 140 14.21 -0.22 2.34
N VAL A 141 13.49 -1.14 1.69
CA VAL A 141 12.21 -0.83 1.02
C VAL A 141 11.09 -0.52 2.02
N MET A 142 10.97 -1.27 3.14
CA MET A 142 9.78 -1.19 4.01
C MET A 142 9.98 -0.41 5.31
N VAL A 143 11.21 0.02 5.64
CA VAL A 143 11.48 0.81 6.85
C VAL A 143 12.23 2.08 6.52
N ARG A 144 13.39 1.95 5.84
CA ARG A 144 14.25 3.08 5.52
C ARG A 144 13.61 4.02 4.51
N ALA A 145 13.13 3.51 3.38
CA ALA A 145 12.48 4.33 2.36
C ALA A 145 11.23 5.07 2.87
N PRO A 146 10.27 4.45 3.59
CA PRO A 146 9.17 5.19 4.22
C PRO A 146 9.61 6.29 5.17
N PHE A 147 10.70 6.09 5.91
CA PHE A 147 11.25 7.13 6.78
C PHE A 147 11.84 8.28 5.95
N LEU A 148 12.66 7.97 4.92
CA LEU A 148 13.27 8.95 4.03
C LEU A 148 12.20 9.75 3.27
N LEU A 149 11.22 9.08 2.65
CA LEU A 149 10.11 9.72 1.96
C LEU A 149 9.31 10.64 2.89
N SER A 150 9.04 10.19 4.12
CA SER A 150 8.36 11.04 5.11
C SER A 150 9.19 12.29 5.45
N LYS A 151 10.52 12.13 5.66
CA LYS A 151 11.44 13.24 5.89
C LYS A 151 11.42 14.26 4.74
N LEU A 152 11.37 13.78 3.49
CA LEU A 152 11.38 14.63 2.29
C LEU A 152 10.02 15.31 2.06
N VAL A 153 8.91 14.59 2.23
CA VAL A 153 7.56 15.08 1.93
C VAL A 153 7.01 16.02 3.01
N MET A 154 7.30 15.80 4.29
CA MET A 154 6.74 16.62 5.38
C MET A 154 7.01 18.13 5.23
N PRO A 155 8.20 18.61 4.78
CA PRO A 155 8.43 20.03 4.50
C PRO A 155 7.53 20.57 3.39
N HIS A 156 7.29 19.82 2.32
CA HIS A 156 6.40 20.21 1.23
C HIS A 156 4.96 20.38 1.72
N VAL A 157 4.45 19.43 2.52
CA VAL A 157 3.10 19.54 3.13
C VAL A 157 2.99 20.82 3.97
N ARG A 158 4.00 21.09 4.82
CA ARG A 158 4.01 22.30 5.66
C ARG A 158 4.06 23.60 4.85
N ALA A 159 4.60 23.55 3.64
CA ALA A 159 4.71 24.70 2.73
C ALA A 159 3.43 24.96 1.91
N THR A 160 2.44 24.05 1.94
CA THR A 160 1.15 24.30 1.29
C THR A 160 0.38 25.42 1.99
N ASP A 161 -0.62 25.97 1.33
CA ASP A 161 -1.38 27.15 1.79
C ASP A 161 -2.00 27.01 3.20
N ASP A 162 -2.42 25.80 3.58
CA ASP A 162 -3.01 25.52 4.90
C ASP A 162 -2.17 24.54 5.77
N GLY A 163 -1.06 24.03 5.23
CA GLY A 163 -0.19 23.06 5.90
C GLY A 163 -0.84 21.68 6.14
N VAL A 164 -1.99 21.41 5.51
CA VAL A 164 -2.75 20.19 5.77
C VAL A 164 -2.40 19.09 4.77
N GLY A 165 -2.08 17.91 5.31
CA GLY A 165 -1.81 16.72 4.54
C GLY A 165 -1.73 15.46 5.41
N ALA A 166 -1.34 14.35 4.80
CA ALA A 166 -1.22 13.10 5.53
C ALA A 166 -0.21 12.13 4.91
N VAL A 167 0.41 11.32 5.76
CA VAL A 167 1.20 10.15 5.39
C VAL A 167 0.45 8.89 5.80
N GLY A 168 0.16 8.04 4.83
CA GLY A 168 -0.45 6.72 5.01
C GLY A 168 0.58 5.62 4.82
N ASN A 169 0.70 4.72 5.78
CA ASN A 169 1.65 3.61 5.73
C ASN A 169 0.91 2.27 5.57
N MET A 170 1.27 1.48 4.56
CA MET A 170 0.74 0.14 4.38
C MET A 170 1.39 -0.81 5.37
N SER A 171 0.72 -1.01 6.50
CA SER A 171 1.09 -2.00 7.50
C SER A 171 0.53 -3.38 7.12
N SER A 172 0.20 -4.20 8.07
CA SER A 172 -0.36 -5.54 7.91
C SER A 172 -0.96 -6.00 9.25
N VAL A 173 -1.78 -7.03 9.22
CA VAL A 173 -2.07 -7.81 10.43
C VAL A 173 -0.77 -8.27 11.12
N HIS A 174 0.30 -8.53 10.36
CA HIS A 174 1.64 -8.83 10.87
C HIS A 174 2.35 -7.65 11.57
N GLY A 175 1.81 -6.46 11.52
CA GLY A 175 2.20 -5.35 12.41
C GLY A 175 1.57 -5.42 13.81
N ARG A 176 0.81 -6.49 14.11
CA ARG A 176 0.08 -6.70 15.37
C ARG A 176 0.33 -8.05 16.00
N TYR A 177 0.59 -9.09 15.22
CA TYR A 177 0.91 -10.44 15.68
C TYR A 177 2.01 -11.05 14.83
N ALA A 178 2.54 -12.20 15.27
CA ALA A 178 3.63 -12.88 14.62
C ALA A 178 3.22 -14.28 14.14
N THR A 179 3.74 -14.65 12.97
CA THR A 179 3.72 -16.01 12.45
C THR A 179 5.15 -16.50 12.22
N ARG A 180 5.31 -17.81 12.02
CA ARG A 180 6.62 -18.40 11.73
C ARG A 180 7.13 -17.93 10.37
N ASP A 181 8.45 -17.90 10.24
CA ASP A 181 9.20 -17.74 8.99
C ASP A 181 9.04 -16.37 8.29
N LYS A 182 8.45 -15.36 8.98
CA LYS A 182 8.21 -13.99 8.48
C LYS A 182 8.85 -12.90 9.34
N ALA A 183 9.97 -13.18 10.01
CA ALA A 183 10.52 -12.31 11.04
C ALA A 183 10.82 -10.90 10.54
N THR A 184 11.49 -10.73 9.39
CA THR A 184 11.81 -9.42 8.82
C THR A 184 10.55 -8.64 8.43
N TYR A 185 9.59 -9.30 7.78
CA TYR A 185 8.31 -8.68 7.42
C TYR A 185 7.54 -8.18 8.66
N ILE A 186 7.45 -9.01 9.69
CA ILE A 186 6.82 -8.65 10.97
C ILE A 186 7.52 -7.44 11.60
N THR A 187 8.85 -7.45 11.62
CA THR A 187 9.66 -6.34 12.15
C THR A 187 9.38 -5.05 11.38
N ALA A 188 9.40 -5.10 10.05
CA ALA A 188 9.14 -3.94 9.21
C ALA A 188 7.72 -3.37 9.41
N LYS A 189 6.70 -4.24 9.48
CA LYS A 189 5.31 -3.79 9.68
C LYS A 189 5.05 -3.23 11.09
N HIS A 190 5.76 -3.71 12.12
CA HIS A 190 5.76 -3.07 13.44
C HIS A 190 6.49 -1.72 13.42
N ALA A 191 7.61 -1.61 12.69
CA ALA A 191 8.34 -0.34 12.52
C ALA A 191 7.48 0.73 11.84
N LEU A 192 6.71 0.38 10.80
CA LEU A 192 5.76 1.30 10.15
C LEU A 192 4.68 1.83 11.11
N ASN A 193 4.19 1.00 12.03
CA ASN A 193 3.26 1.47 13.06
C ASN A 193 3.92 2.44 14.05
N GLY A 194 5.22 2.27 14.32
CA GLY A 194 6.03 3.23 15.08
C GLY A 194 6.20 4.54 14.34
N LEU A 195 6.62 4.49 13.08
CA LEU A 195 6.78 5.66 12.20
C LEU A 195 5.47 6.46 12.07
N THR A 196 4.33 5.77 11.88
CA THR A 196 2.99 6.39 11.82
C THR A 196 2.71 7.27 13.04
N ARG A 197 3.02 6.77 14.24
CA ARG A 197 2.82 7.51 15.49
C ARG A 197 3.79 8.68 15.63
N SER A 198 5.04 8.53 15.18
CA SER A 198 6.03 9.60 15.16
C SER A 198 5.61 10.74 14.25
N ILE A 199 5.14 10.43 13.03
CA ILE A 199 4.60 11.42 12.09
C ILE A 199 3.42 12.17 12.72
N ALA A 200 2.50 11.46 13.36
CA ALA A 200 1.35 12.06 14.03
C ALA A 200 1.76 12.99 15.18
N ALA A 201 2.81 12.62 15.94
CA ALA A 201 3.31 13.44 17.04
C ALA A 201 4.02 14.71 16.55
N GLU A 202 4.74 14.63 15.42
CA GLU A 202 5.50 15.75 14.85
C GLU A 202 4.66 16.62 13.89
N GLY A 203 3.47 16.16 13.49
CA GLY A 203 2.62 16.82 12.50
C GLY A 203 1.83 18.04 13.00
N GLU A 204 1.94 18.39 14.30
CA GLU A 204 1.35 19.59 14.91
C GLU A 204 -0.16 19.76 14.65
N GLY A 205 -0.86 18.66 14.34
CA GLY A 205 -2.31 18.63 14.11
C GLY A 205 -2.77 18.92 12.68
N THR A 206 -1.89 19.41 11.82
CA THR A 206 -2.18 19.66 10.40
C THR A 206 -1.69 18.54 9.48
N LEU A 207 -0.48 18.03 9.72
CA LEU A 207 0.01 16.84 9.07
C LEU A 207 -0.34 15.61 9.91
N ARG A 208 -1.04 14.65 9.31
CA ARG A 208 -1.48 13.43 9.98
C ARG A 208 -0.65 12.22 9.54
N GLY A 209 -0.46 11.26 10.45
CA GLY A 209 0.03 9.93 10.14
C GLY A 209 -1.06 8.90 10.40
N PHE A 210 -1.29 7.97 9.47
CA PHE A 210 -2.14 6.80 9.71
C PHE A 210 -1.55 5.55 9.07
N SER A 211 -1.96 4.38 9.53
CA SER A 211 -1.62 3.12 8.88
C SER A 211 -2.88 2.36 8.45
N VAL A 212 -2.70 1.49 7.46
CA VAL A 212 -3.70 0.53 7.02
C VAL A 212 -3.13 -0.86 7.26
N SER A 213 -3.81 -1.67 8.07
CA SER A 213 -3.44 -3.05 8.36
C SER A 213 -4.45 -3.99 7.73
N ALA A 214 -4.12 -4.52 6.56
CA ALA A 214 -4.95 -5.49 5.85
C ALA A 214 -4.59 -6.93 6.21
N GLY A 215 -5.56 -7.83 6.03
CA GLY A 215 -5.35 -9.26 5.99
C GLY A 215 -4.78 -9.71 4.65
N TYR A 216 -5.34 -10.76 4.05
CA TYR A 216 -4.88 -11.31 2.78
C TYR A 216 -5.55 -10.59 1.60
N VAL A 217 -4.74 -9.93 0.78
CA VAL A 217 -5.17 -9.13 -0.39
C VAL A 217 -4.66 -9.81 -1.66
N LEU A 218 -5.53 -10.03 -2.63
CA LEU A 218 -5.17 -10.65 -3.91
C LEU A 218 -4.26 -9.73 -4.72
N THR A 219 -2.97 -9.97 -4.64
CA THR A 219 -1.90 -9.21 -5.29
C THR A 219 -0.89 -10.17 -5.90
N PRO A 220 -0.02 -9.76 -6.84
CA PRO A 220 1.06 -10.60 -7.34
C PRO A 220 1.92 -11.16 -6.19
N LEU A 221 2.29 -10.34 -5.22
CA LEU A 221 3.05 -10.76 -4.04
C LEU A 221 2.35 -11.90 -3.25
N MET A 222 1.03 -11.89 -3.18
CA MET A 222 0.29 -12.94 -2.51
C MET A 222 0.15 -14.20 -3.38
N ALA A 223 -0.01 -14.05 -4.70
CA ALA A 223 -0.06 -15.19 -5.62
C ALA A 223 1.23 -16.02 -5.53
N ASP A 224 2.39 -15.36 -5.53
CA ASP A 224 3.70 -16.02 -5.33
C ASP A 224 3.77 -16.76 -4.00
N GLN A 225 3.25 -16.17 -2.92
CA GLN A 225 3.21 -16.83 -1.60
C GLN A 225 2.31 -18.06 -1.56
N ILE A 226 1.22 -18.06 -2.33
CA ILE A 226 0.33 -19.22 -2.42
C ILE A 226 1.08 -20.38 -3.07
N ALA A 227 1.71 -20.15 -4.23
CA ALA A 227 2.48 -21.18 -4.95
C ALA A 227 3.62 -21.73 -4.09
N ASP A 228 4.43 -20.86 -3.47
CA ASP A 228 5.53 -21.24 -2.57
C ASP A 228 5.04 -22.07 -1.37
N THR A 229 3.91 -21.69 -0.78
CA THR A 229 3.37 -22.38 0.38
C THR A 229 2.80 -23.74 0.00
N ALA A 230 2.14 -23.82 -1.16
CA ALA A 230 1.61 -25.07 -1.69
C ALA A 230 2.73 -26.10 -1.91
N GLU A 231 3.82 -25.70 -2.56
CA GLU A 231 4.99 -26.53 -2.80
C GLU A 231 5.66 -26.98 -1.48
N LYS A 232 5.94 -26.04 -0.57
CA LYS A 232 6.64 -26.34 0.70
C LYS A 232 5.85 -27.25 1.64
N ARG A 233 4.51 -27.22 1.56
CA ARG A 233 3.63 -28.00 2.43
C ARG A 233 3.05 -29.26 1.77
N ASP A 234 3.32 -29.46 0.48
CA ASP A 234 2.74 -30.54 -0.34
C ASP A 234 1.20 -30.59 -0.25
N ILE A 235 0.60 -29.40 -0.44
CA ILE A 235 -0.86 -29.19 -0.46
C ILE A 235 -1.26 -28.39 -1.70
N THR A 236 -2.55 -28.36 -2.05
CA THR A 236 -3.05 -27.56 -3.18
C THR A 236 -3.09 -26.07 -2.86
N GLU A 237 -2.99 -25.21 -3.87
CA GLU A 237 -3.16 -23.75 -3.71
C GLU A 237 -4.52 -23.39 -3.11
N GLU A 238 -5.59 -24.13 -3.47
CA GLU A 238 -6.91 -23.96 -2.88
C GLU A 238 -6.90 -24.24 -1.36
N ALA A 239 -6.17 -25.26 -0.91
CA ALA A 239 -6.00 -25.55 0.51
C ALA A 239 -5.17 -24.47 1.22
N VAL A 240 -4.16 -23.88 0.54
CA VAL A 240 -3.42 -22.72 1.07
C VAL A 240 -4.36 -21.55 1.31
N ILE A 241 -5.17 -21.19 0.33
CA ILE A 241 -6.11 -20.07 0.45
C ILE A 241 -7.11 -20.35 1.58
N LYS A 242 -7.78 -21.48 1.53
CA LYS A 242 -8.89 -21.80 2.43
C LYS A 242 -8.45 -22.07 3.87
N ASP A 243 -7.46 -22.92 4.06
CA ASP A 243 -7.12 -23.45 5.39
C ASP A 243 -5.96 -22.70 6.05
N VAL A 244 -5.01 -22.16 5.24
CA VAL A 244 -3.84 -21.47 5.77
C VAL A 244 -4.07 -19.97 5.86
N MET A 245 -4.65 -19.35 4.83
CA MET A 245 -4.82 -17.91 4.78
C MET A 245 -6.14 -17.46 5.38
N LEU A 246 -7.25 -18.03 4.97
CA LEU A 246 -8.60 -17.60 5.39
C LEU A 246 -9.17 -18.37 6.58
N GLY A 247 -8.55 -19.48 6.99
CA GLY A 247 -9.11 -20.40 8.00
C GLY A 247 -9.41 -19.81 9.38
N GLN A 248 -8.92 -18.60 9.68
CA GLN A 248 -9.23 -17.85 10.90
C GLN A 248 -10.07 -16.59 10.66
N ALA A 249 -10.24 -16.18 9.39
CA ALA A 249 -11.05 -15.02 9.06
C ALA A 249 -12.55 -15.33 9.24
N ARG A 250 -13.33 -14.34 9.64
CA ARG A 250 -14.81 -14.44 9.69
C ARG A 250 -15.44 -14.10 8.35
N THR A 251 -14.79 -13.22 7.59
CA THR A 251 -15.08 -13.02 6.18
C THR A 251 -14.09 -13.88 5.41
N GLU A 252 -14.56 -15.04 4.94
CA GLU A 252 -13.73 -16.04 4.26
C GLU A 252 -13.55 -15.71 2.78
N GLU A 253 -13.14 -14.46 2.49
CA GLU A 253 -12.89 -13.96 1.15
C GLU A 253 -11.54 -13.24 1.09
N LEU A 254 -10.83 -13.37 -0.04
CA LEU A 254 -9.65 -12.57 -0.31
C LEU A 254 -10.09 -11.13 -0.61
N MET A 255 -9.39 -10.18 -0.03
CA MET A 255 -9.62 -8.76 -0.30
C MET A 255 -9.12 -8.40 -1.69
N MET A 256 -9.81 -7.51 -2.38
CA MET A 256 -9.33 -6.92 -3.62
C MET A 256 -8.44 -5.69 -3.32
N PRO A 257 -7.42 -5.43 -4.15
CA PRO A 257 -6.55 -4.24 -3.95
C PRO A 257 -7.33 -2.93 -3.85
N VAL A 258 -8.42 -2.76 -4.60
CA VAL A 258 -9.25 -1.56 -4.58
C VAL A 258 -9.96 -1.34 -3.24
N GLU A 259 -10.28 -2.41 -2.50
CA GLU A 259 -10.90 -2.28 -1.17
C GLU A 259 -9.92 -1.65 -0.18
N VAL A 260 -8.64 -2.03 -0.27
CA VAL A 260 -7.56 -1.44 0.55
C VAL A 260 -7.25 -0.01 0.09
N ALA A 261 -7.23 0.23 -1.22
CA ALA A 261 -7.07 1.57 -1.79
C ALA A 261 -8.13 2.56 -1.28
N ASN A 262 -9.37 2.12 -1.13
CA ASN A 262 -10.46 2.93 -0.59
C ASN A 262 -10.21 3.38 0.86
N LEU A 263 -9.44 2.62 1.65
CA LEU A 263 -9.03 3.05 2.99
C LEU A 263 -7.98 4.17 2.93
N PHE A 264 -7.11 4.19 1.93
CA PHE A 264 -6.20 5.31 1.70
C PHE A 264 -6.97 6.56 1.24
N VAL A 265 -7.93 6.43 0.33
CA VAL A 265 -8.82 7.54 -0.06
C VAL A 265 -9.51 8.13 1.17
N PHE A 266 -10.14 7.29 2.02
CA PHE A 266 -10.74 7.75 3.28
C PHE A 266 -9.70 8.39 4.19
N GLY A 267 -8.56 7.74 4.44
CA GLY A 267 -7.52 8.19 5.35
C GLY A 267 -6.92 9.55 4.97
N PHE A 268 -6.80 9.84 3.68
CA PHE A 268 -6.31 11.14 3.19
C PHE A 268 -7.37 12.24 3.26
N SER A 269 -8.64 11.90 3.20
CA SER A 269 -9.72 12.87 3.17
C SER A 269 -9.91 13.64 4.48
N SER A 270 -10.62 14.76 4.41
CA SER A 270 -11.06 15.54 5.57
C SER A 270 -12.02 14.79 6.49
N HIS A 271 -12.70 13.75 5.99
CA HIS A 271 -13.55 12.86 6.78
C HIS A 271 -12.77 12.09 7.84
N ALA A 272 -11.47 11.84 7.61
CA ALA A 272 -10.57 11.15 8.53
C ALA A 272 -9.74 12.10 9.41
N LYS A 273 -10.16 13.36 9.59
CA LYS A 273 -9.36 14.39 10.31
C LYS A 273 -8.90 13.99 11.73
N HIS A 274 -9.60 13.08 12.38
CA HIS A 274 -9.23 12.56 13.69
C HIS A 274 -8.46 11.23 13.65
N LEU A 275 -8.22 10.67 12.46
CA LEU A 275 -7.35 9.53 12.25
C LEU A 275 -5.90 10.03 12.20
N ASN A 276 -5.27 10.12 13.37
CA ASN A 276 -3.90 10.61 13.54
C ASN A 276 -3.14 9.72 14.53
N GLY A 277 -2.10 9.05 14.07
CA GLY A 277 -1.39 7.99 14.80
C GLY A 277 -2.16 6.66 14.90
N GLY A 278 -3.35 6.60 14.32
CA GLY A 278 -4.24 5.43 14.33
C GLY A 278 -3.99 4.47 13.18
N ASP A 279 -4.63 3.31 13.27
CA ASP A 279 -4.51 2.22 12.31
C ASP A 279 -5.88 1.71 11.89
N LEU A 280 -6.13 1.67 10.59
CA LEU A 280 -7.31 1.08 9.99
C LEU A 280 -7.09 -0.43 9.83
N LEU A 281 -7.59 -1.20 10.79
CA LEU A 281 -7.55 -2.65 10.71
C LEU A 281 -8.66 -3.15 9.78
N PHE A 282 -8.26 -3.84 8.70
CA PHE A 282 -9.14 -4.37 7.68
C PHE A 282 -8.73 -5.81 7.37
N ASP A 283 -9.26 -6.77 8.13
CA ASP A 283 -8.75 -8.14 8.16
C ASP A 283 -9.84 -9.23 8.17
N GLY A 284 -11.09 -8.87 7.89
CA GLY A 284 -12.19 -9.83 7.91
C GLY A 284 -12.41 -10.50 9.26
N GLY A 285 -11.98 -9.87 10.36
CA GLY A 285 -12.07 -10.42 11.71
C GLY A 285 -10.95 -11.39 12.09
N TYR A 286 -9.91 -11.48 11.28
CA TYR A 286 -8.80 -12.43 11.47
C TYR A 286 -8.09 -12.28 12.82
N THR A 287 -7.80 -11.03 13.27
CA THR A 287 -6.98 -10.79 14.47
C THR A 287 -7.76 -10.49 15.75
N LYS A 288 -9.04 -10.14 15.66
CA LYS A 288 -9.82 -9.60 16.79
C LYS A 288 -11.01 -10.43 17.19
N THR A 289 -11.34 -11.48 16.46
CA THR A 289 -12.45 -12.34 16.78
C THR A 289 -11.98 -13.67 17.33
N TYR A 290 -12.76 -14.23 18.28
CA TYR A 290 -12.48 -15.51 18.94
C TYR A 290 -13.70 -16.40 18.86
N GLU A 291 -13.51 -17.73 18.77
CA GLU A 291 -14.58 -18.71 19.06
C GLU A 291 -14.60 -19.09 20.51
#